data_0bc118676eb3c9ac4ddde96faa173ae5
#
_entry.id   0bc118676eb3c9ac4ddde96faa173ae5
#
_cell.length_a   1.000
_cell.length_b   1.000
_cell.length_c   1.000
_cell.angle_alpha   90.00
_cell.angle_beta   90.00
_cell.angle_gamma   90.00
#
_symmetry.space_group_name_H-M   'P 1'
#
loop_
_entity.id
_entity.type
_entity.pdbx_description
1 polymer ?
#
loop_
_entity_poly.entity_id
_entity_poly.type
_entity_poly.pdbx_seq_one_letter_code
_entity_poly.pdbx_strand_id
1 'polypeptide(L)'
;MEGERGAQPAGTQRFVLDVRGERQSMMLRQGAAYLVLCAGAWQMALPYAVPRAFAVAGFVFAALWLVGSLRTRRVLQNAHEHFLELDAAGIGLCEGGTTLRVPWQEVQSVAINHDRLHIVVVRTNAQDLVIEPRYQGMDLQKLAETLSRALKQGRLESPQNDSRGALGTQDG
;
A
#
# COMPACT_ATOMS: atom_id res chain seq x y z
N MET A 1 4.38 -27.60 -13.05
CA MET A 1 4.49 -27.42 -11.58
C MET A 1 3.33 -26.50 -11.19
N GLU A 2 2.21 -27.13 -10.87
CA GLU A 2 1.00 -26.44 -10.38
C GLU A 2 1.26 -26.11 -8.91
N GLY A 3 1.41 -24.79 -8.65
CA GLY A 3 1.58 -24.30 -7.31
C GLY A 3 0.34 -24.58 -6.48
N GLU A 4 0.53 -25.24 -5.36
CA GLU A 4 -0.44 -25.48 -4.30
C GLU A 4 -1.22 -24.18 -4.01
N ARG A 5 -2.45 -24.14 -4.48
CA ARG A 5 -3.46 -23.21 -3.95
C ARG A 5 -3.81 -23.69 -2.55
N GLY A 6 -3.04 -23.24 -1.56
CA GLY A 6 -3.39 -23.44 -0.17
C GLY A 6 -4.84 -23.03 0.03
N ALA A 7 -5.65 -23.95 0.57
CA ALA A 7 -7.05 -23.73 0.86
C ALA A 7 -7.20 -22.48 1.73
N GLN A 8 -7.69 -21.38 1.15
CA GLN A 8 -8.03 -20.18 1.92
C GLN A 8 -9.20 -20.54 2.86
N PRO A 9 -9.06 -20.24 4.16
CA PRO A 9 -10.19 -20.40 5.08
C PRO A 9 -11.37 -19.58 4.59
N ALA A 10 -12.56 -20.14 4.69
CA ALA A 10 -13.80 -19.51 4.25
C ALA A 10 -13.95 -18.11 4.87
N GLY A 11 -13.92 -17.08 4.03
CA GLY A 11 -14.09 -15.68 4.45
C GLY A 11 -12.84 -14.79 4.36
N THR A 12 -11.64 -15.33 4.13
CA THR A 12 -10.42 -14.51 3.99
C THR A 12 -10.26 -14.00 2.55
N GLN A 13 -10.21 -12.69 2.38
CA GLN A 13 -9.91 -12.05 1.09
C GLN A 13 -8.46 -11.56 1.09
N ARG A 14 -7.66 -12.06 0.16
CA ARG A 14 -6.27 -11.67 0.00
C ARG A 14 -6.06 -10.94 -1.31
N PHE A 15 -5.51 -9.72 -1.22
CA PHE A 15 -5.19 -8.86 -2.34
C PHE A 15 -3.68 -8.79 -2.50
N VAL A 16 -3.19 -9.22 -3.64
CA VAL A 16 -1.76 -9.27 -3.97
C VAL A 16 -1.37 -7.98 -4.69
N LEU A 17 -0.10 -7.55 -4.52
CA LEU A 17 0.46 -6.39 -5.19
C LEU A 17 0.28 -6.49 -6.73
N ASP A 18 -0.10 -5.39 -7.38
CA ASP A 18 -0.14 -5.29 -8.84
C ASP A 18 1.27 -5.11 -9.42
N VAL A 19 1.95 -6.23 -9.59
CA VAL A 19 3.31 -6.29 -10.17
C VAL A 19 3.36 -5.68 -11.57
N ARG A 20 2.28 -5.81 -12.36
CA ARG A 20 2.24 -5.34 -13.74
C ARG A 20 2.17 -3.81 -13.80
N GLY A 21 1.28 -3.21 -13.01
CA GLY A 21 1.16 -1.76 -12.92
C GLY A 21 2.42 -1.11 -12.35
N GLU A 22 2.97 -1.68 -11.29
CA GLU A 22 4.22 -1.20 -10.68
C GLU A 22 5.41 -1.31 -11.64
N ARG A 23 5.53 -2.40 -12.40
CA ARG A 23 6.56 -2.57 -13.42
C ARG A 23 6.44 -1.55 -14.54
N GLN A 24 5.23 -1.29 -15.01
CA GLN A 24 4.97 -0.28 -16.05
C GLN A 24 5.33 1.12 -15.57
N SER A 25 4.91 1.48 -14.36
CA SER A 25 5.26 2.75 -13.72
C SER A 25 6.79 2.91 -13.57
N MET A 26 7.49 1.85 -13.15
CA MET A 26 8.95 1.85 -13.06
C MET A 26 9.62 2.08 -14.42
N MET A 27 9.15 1.39 -15.48
CA MET A 27 9.70 1.57 -16.84
C MET A 27 9.52 2.99 -17.36
N LEU A 28 8.35 3.59 -17.13
CA LEU A 28 8.09 4.99 -17.51
C LEU A 28 9.03 5.96 -16.78
N ARG A 29 9.23 5.77 -15.48
CA ARG A 29 10.15 6.59 -14.68
C ARG A 29 11.60 6.44 -15.15
N GLN A 30 12.04 5.23 -15.43
CA GLN A 30 13.39 4.99 -15.95
C GLN A 30 13.58 5.64 -17.34
N GLY A 31 12.61 5.46 -18.24
CA GLY A 31 12.64 6.09 -19.56
C GLY A 31 12.74 7.62 -19.48
N ALA A 32 11.93 8.24 -18.60
CA ALA A 32 12.01 9.69 -18.38
C ALA A 32 13.38 10.14 -17.83
N ALA A 33 13.94 9.39 -16.87
CA ALA A 33 15.29 9.69 -16.33
C ALA A 33 16.37 9.60 -17.41
N TYR A 34 16.32 8.58 -18.27
CA TYR A 34 17.25 8.45 -19.40
C TYR A 34 17.12 9.61 -20.40
N LEU A 35 15.90 10.05 -20.72
CA LEU A 35 15.69 11.20 -21.60
C LEU A 35 16.29 12.49 -21.01
N VAL A 36 16.13 12.71 -19.72
CA VAL A 36 16.74 13.87 -19.03
C VAL A 36 18.26 13.79 -19.06
N LEU A 37 18.85 12.60 -18.85
CA LEU A 37 20.30 12.40 -18.94
C LEU A 37 20.82 12.65 -20.35
N CYS A 38 20.16 12.13 -21.38
CA CYS A 38 20.54 12.34 -22.77
C CYS A 38 20.44 13.83 -23.16
N ALA A 39 19.36 14.50 -22.76
CA ALA A 39 19.20 15.94 -23.02
C ALA A 39 20.25 16.77 -22.30
N GLY A 40 20.59 16.44 -21.05
CA GLY A 40 21.65 17.10 -20.29
C GLY A 40 23.04 16.91 -20.96
N ALA A 41 23.35 15.67 -21.37
CA ALA A 41 24.61 15.37 -22.07
C ALA A 41 24.69 16.12 -23.43
N TRP A 42 23.59 16.16 -24.18
CA TRP A 42 23.51 16.90 -25.44
C TRP A 42 23.75 18.39 -25.22
N GLN A 43 23.15 19.00 -24.21
CA GLN A 43 23.36 20.42 -23.87
C GLN A 43 24.82 20.72 -23.48
N MET A 44 25.50 19.78 -22.81
CA MET A 44 26.92 19.93 -22.49
C MET A 44 27.84 19.90 -23.72
N ALA A 45 27.42 19.23 -24.79
CA ALA A 45 28.15 19.14 -26.05
C ALA A 45 27.97 20.38 -26.95
N LEU A 46 26.95 21.21 -26.69
CA LEU A 46 26.70 22.42 -27.49
C LEU A 46 27.53 23.61 -26.95
N PRO A 47 28.13 24.44 -27.84
CA PRO A 47 28.95 25.59 -27.43
C PRO A 47 28.17 26.76 -26.85
N TYR A 48 26.83 26.69 -26.88
CA TYR A 48 25.97 27.76 -26.39
C TYR A 48 25.74 27.65 -24.89
N ALA A 49 25.90 28.79 -24.21
CA ALA A 49 25.85 28.92 -22.77
C ALA A 49 24.44 28.76 -22.18
N VAL A 50 23.89 27.55 -22.24
CA VAL A 50 22.89 27.20 -21.23
C VAL A 50 23.63 27.15 -19.90
N PRO A 51 23.16 27.84 -18.83
CA PRO A 51 23.87 27.83 -17.57
C PRO A 51 24.14 26.40 -17.13
N ARG A 52 25.42 26.04 -16.93
CA ARG A 52 25.85 24.71 -16.49
C ARG A 52 25.06 24.22 -15.26
N ALA A 53 24.51 25.15 -14.49
CA ALA A 53 23.61 24.89 -13.38
C ALA A 53 22.40 24.05 -13.75
N PHE A 54 21.77 24.24 -14.93
CA PHE A 54 20.62 23.43 -15.35
C PHE A 54 21.02 21.99 -15.71
N ALA A 55 22.17 21.80 -16.32
CA ALA A 55 22.68 20.47 -16.62
C ALA A 55 22.98 19.72 -15.31
N VAL A 56 23.63 20.35 -14.35
CA VAL A 56 23.90 19.78 -13.02
C VAL A 56 22.60 19.44 -12.30
N ALA A 57 21.62 20.33 -12.28
CA ALA A 57 20.31 20.06 -11.68
C ALA A 57 19.60 18.86 -12.33
N GLY A 58 19.65 18.74 -13.67
CA GLY A 58 19.12 17.61 -14.40
C GLY A 58 19.79 16.28 -14.01
N PHE A 59 21.13 16.25 -13.87
CA PHE A 59 21.85 15.06 -13.43
C PHE A 59 21.48 14.67 -11.99
N VAL A 60 21.41 15.64 -11.06
CA VAL A 60 21.00 15.37 -9.68
C VAL A 60 19.57 14.79 -9.63
N PHE A 61 18.65 15.40 -10.39
CA PHE A 61 17.27 14.93 -10.47
C PHE A 61 17.17 13.50 -11.04
N ALA A 62 17.91 13.22 -12.12
CA ALA A 62 17.95 11.89 -12.73
C ALA A 62 18.57 10.85 -11.78
N ALA A 63 19.63 11.21 -11.04
CA ALA A 63 20.25 10.34 -10.05
C ALA A 63 19.28 10.00 -8.90
N LEU A 64 18.56 10.98 -8.35
CA LEU A 64 17.54 10.76 -7.33
C LEU A 64 16.41 9.85 -7.84
N TRP A 65 16.02 10.02 -9.09
CA TRP A 65 14.97 9.20 -9.71
C TRP A 65 15.43 7.75 -9.95
N LEU A 66 16.69 7.56 -10.34
CA LEU A 66 17.29 6.22 -10.45
C LEU A 66 17.37 5.51 -9.09
N VAL A 67 17.76 6.23 -8.04
CA VAL A 67 17.76 5.68 -6.66
C VAL A 67 16.34 5.26 -6.25
N GLY A 68 15.34 6.10 -6.53
CA GLY A 68 13.92 5.75 -6.29
C GLY A 68 13.49 4.48 -7.04
N SER A 69 13.98 4.29 -8.28
CA SER A 69 13.66 3.10 -9.08
C SER A 69 14.27 1.81 -8.52
N LEU A 70 15.43 1.89 -7.85
CA LEU A 70 16.05 0.74 -7.18
C LEU A 70 15.20 0.25 -6.00
N ARG A 71 14.59 1.17 -5.27
CA ARG A 71 13.65 0.82 -4.18
C ARG A 71 12.43 0.07 -4.73
N THR A 72 11.82 0.58 -5.80
CA THR A 72 10.70 -0.09 -6.47
C THR A 72 11.08 -1.48 -7.00
N ARG A 73 12.30 -1.63 -7.51
CA ARG A 73 12.81 -2.92 -7.99
C ARG A 73 12.88 -3.97 -6.87
N ARG A 74 13.32 -3.59 -5.67
CA ARG A 74 13.32 -4.47 -4.49
C ARG A 74 11.92 -4.88 -4.08
N VAL A 75 10.97 -3.93 -4.07
CA VAL A 75 9.55 -4.23 -3.79
C VAL A 75 8.99 -5.22 -4.82
N LEU A 76 9.31 -5.06 -6.11
CA LEU A 76 8.88 -5.99 -7.15
C LEU A 76 9.50 -7.39 -7.03
N GLN A 77 10.76 -7.48 -6.60
CA GLN A 77 11.43 -8.78 -6.36
C GLN A 77 10.75 -9.55 -5.23
N ASN A 78 10.27 -8.84 -4.21
CA ASN A 78 9.60 -9.40 -3.05
C ASN A 78 8.08 -9.18 -3.09
N ALA A 79 7.50 -9.12 -4.29
CA ALA A 79 6.08 -8.83 -4.45
C ALA A 79 5.15 -9.82 -3.71
N HIS A 80 5.60 -11.06 -3.51
CA HIS A 80 4.87 -12.06 -2.74
C HIS A 80 4.78 -11.76 -1.23
N GLU A 81 5.66 -10.90 -0.73
CA GLU A 81 5.66 -10.41 0.66
C GLU A 81 4.82 -9.13 0.84
N HIS A 82 4.21 -8.64 -0.25
CA HIS A 82 3.37 -7.46 -0.22
C HIS A 82 1.93 -7.85 -0.54
N PHE A 83 1.10 -7.94 0.49
CA PHE A 83 -0.31 -8.26 0.33
C PHE A 83 -1.16 -7.60 1.42
N LEU A 84 -2.42 -7.38 1.09
CA LEU A 84 -3.46 -6.97 2.00
C LEU A 84 -4.40 -8.16 2.22
N GLU A 85 -4.66 -8.49 3.45
CA GLU A 85 -5.54 -9.58 3.86
C GLU A 85 -6.69 -9.01 4.68
N LEU A 86 -7.91 -9.37 4.32
CA LEU A 86 -9.11 -9.02 5.06
C LEU A 86 -9.74 -10.31 5.55
N ASP A 87 -9.86 -10.45 6.86
CA ASP A 87 -10.52 -11.60 7.49
C ASP A 87 -11.55 -11.15 8.54
N ALA A 88 -12.22 -12.10 9.17
CA ALA A 88 -13.21 -11.82 10.21
C ALA A 88 -12.61 -11.09 11.42
N ALA A 89 -11.31 -11.25 11.68
CA ALA A 89 -10.63 -10.64 12.81
C ALA A 89 -10.14 -9.21 12.55
N GLY A 90 -9.83 -8.86 11.28
CA GLY A 90 -9.31 -7.52 10.99
C GLY A 90 -8.64 -7.37 9.62
N ILE A 91 -7.79 -6.36 9.54
CA ILE A 91 -6.97 -6.02 8.39
C ILE A 91 -5.54 -6.52 8.64
N GLY A 92 -5.04 -7.37 7.77
CA GLY A 92 -3.64 -7.80 7.73
C GLY A 92 -2.93 -7.08 6.58
N LEU A 93 -1.89 -6.29 6.87
CA LEU A 93 -1.03 -5.66 5.89
C LEU A 93 0.36 -6.27 6.01
N CYS A 94 0.85 -6.88 4.94
CA CYS A 94 2.21 -7.38 4.85
C CYS A 94 3.01 -6.53 3.89
N GLU A 95 4.09 -5.93 4.38
CA GLU A 95 5.02 -5.13 3.60
C GLU A 95 6.46 -5.53 3.90
N GLY A 96 7.14 -6.12 2.89
CA GLY A 96 8.55 -6.49 3.01
C GLY A 96 8.85 -7.47 4.14
N GLY A 97 7.98 -8.46 4.36
CA GLY A 97 8.12 -9.46 5.42
C GLY A 97 7.63 -9.01 6.80
N THR A 98 7.23 -7.76 6.97
CA THR A 98 6.62 -7.27 8.21
C THR A 98 5.11 -7.33 8.08
N THR A 99 4.45 -8.07 8.96
CA THR A 99 2.99 -8.17 9.00
C THR A 99 2.44 -7.29 10.11
N LEU A 100 1.62 -6.33 9.73
CA LEU A 100 0.83 -5.53 10.65
C LEU A 100 -0.60 -6.03 10.62
N ARG A 101 -1.17 -6.39 11.77
CA ARG A 101 -2.55 -6.80 11.91
C ARG A 101 -3.33 -5.81 12.76
N VAL A 102 -4.43 -5.32 12.22
CA VAL A 102 -5.30 -4.34 12.88
C VAL A 102 -6.68 -4.96 13.04
N PRO A 103 -7.13 -5.25 14.26
CA PRO A 103 -8.45 -5.81 14.52
C PRO A 103 -9.55 -4.79 14.20
N TRP A 104 -10.72 -5.26 13.71
CA TRP A 104 -11.83 -4.38 13.35
C TRP A 104 -12.32 -3.49 14.50
N GLN A 105 -12.14 -3.93 15.74
CA GLN A 105 -12.50 -3.17 16.94
C GLN A 105 -11.67 -1.89 17.11
N GLU A 106 -10.45 -1.88 16.62
CA GLU A 106 -9.57 -0.70 16.65
C GLU A 106 -9.83 0.26 15.48
N VAL A 107 -10.51 -0.18 14.44
CA VAL A 107 -10.79 0.64 13.26
C VAL A 107 -12.01 1.52 13.53
N GLN A 108 -11.82 2.83 13.57
CA GLN A 108 -12.90 3.80 13.73
C GLN A 108 -13.61 4.06 12.41
N SER A 109 -12.87 4.37 11.37
CA SER A 109 -13.39 4.69 10.04
C SER A 109 -12.36 4.43 8.95
N VAL A 110 -12.87 4.37 7.70
CA VAL A 110 -12.04 4.29 6.48
C VAL A 110 -12.34 5.53 5.66
N ALA A 111 -11.32 6.32 5.36
CA ALA A 111 -11.44 7.56 4.58
C ALA A 111 -10.49 7.57 3.39
N ILE A 112 -10.89 8.21 2.30
CA ILE A 112 -10.03 8.44 1.14
C ILE A 112 -9.37 9.81 1.28
N ASN A 113 -8.04 9.85 1.21
CA ASN A 113 -7.31 11.09 1.05
C ASN A 113 -7.10 11.35 -0.44
N HIS A 114 -7.90 12.26 -1.00
CA HIS A 114 -7.87 12.58 -2.44
C HIS A 114 -6.60 13.32 -2.86
N ASP A 115 -5.98 14.10 -1.96
CA ASP A 115 -4.77 14.87 -2.29
C ASP A 115 -3.55 13.96 -2.49
N ARG A 116 -3.49 12.88 -1.72
CA ARG A 116 -2.37 11.93 -1.75
C ARG A 116 -2.70 10.58 -2.38
N LEU A 117 -3.94 10.41 -2.84
CA LEU A 117 -4.44 9.19 -3.50
C LEU A 117 -4.17 7.91 -2.68
N HIS A 118 -4.45 7.95 -1.38
CA HIS A 118 -4.35 6.79 -0.50
C HIS A 118 -5.57 6.68 0.43
N ILE A 119 -5.74 5.52 1.05
CA ILE A 119 -6.77 5.27 2.03
C ILE A 119 -6.16 5.42 3.42
N VAL A 120 -6.86 6.13 4.28
CA VAL A 120 -6.53 6.28 5.69
C VAL A 120 -7.52 5.45 6.49
N VAL A 121 -7.01 4.45 7.20
CA VAL A 121 -7.77 3.70 8.19
C VAL A 121 -7.53 4.35 9.54
N VAL A 122 -8.53 5.09 10.01
CA VAL A 122 -8.48 5.80 11.30
C VAL A 122 -8.63 4.78 12.43
N ARG A 123 -7.70 4.79 13.39
CA ARG A 123 -7.68 3.88 14.54
C ARG A 123 -7.99 4.62 15.84
N THR A 124 -8.62 3.92 16.78
CA THR A 124 -9.09 4.54 18.03
C THR A 124 -7.94 4.93 18.97
N ASN A 125 -6.93 4.07 19.14
CA ASN A 125 -5.87 4.23 20.15
C ASN A 125 -4.46 4.09 19.58
N ALA A 126 -4.30 4.20 18.27
CA ALA A 126 -3.00 4.03 17.60
C ALA A 126 -2.89 4.96 16.39
N GLN A 127 -1.69 5.04 15.82
CA GLN A 127 -1.44 5.80 14.60
C GLN A 127 -2.29 5.27 13.45
N ASP A 128 -2.85 6.18 12.64
CA ASP A 128 -3.62 5.84 11.46
C ASP A 128 -2.81 4.96 10.50
N LEU A 129 -3.48 3.97 9.90
CA LEU A 129 -2.88 3.11 8.91
C LEU A 129 -3.13 3.67 7.52
N VAL A 130 -2.07 3.89 6.76
CA VAL A 130 -2.14 4.36 5.37
C VAL A 130 -2.01 3.17 4.43
N ILE A 131 -2.99 2.99 3.55
CA ILE A 131 -3.02 1.92 2.57
C ILE A 131 -3.00 2.54 1.18
N GLU A 132 -1.97 2.24 0.39
CA GLU A 132 -1.89 2.68 -1.00
C GLU A 132 -2.63 1.70 -1.94
N PRO A 133 -3.30 2.18 -3.00
CA PRO A 133 -4.05 1.34 -3.94
C PRO A 133 -3.10 0.65 -4.93
N ARG A 134 -2.25 -0.27 -4.45
CA ARG A 134 -1.25 -1.00 -5.23
C ARG A 134 -1.65 -2.46 -5.52
N TYR A 135 -2.91 -2.81 -5.26
CA TYR A 135 -3.36 -4.20 -5.32
C TYR A 135 -4.04 -4.51 -6.64
N GLN A 136 -3.82 -5.71 -7.14
CA GLN A 136 -4.29 -6.15 -8.44
C GLN A 136 -5.83 -6.05 -8.57
N GLY A 137 -6.30 -5.35 -9.60
CA GLY A 137 -7.72 -5.17 -9.88
C GLY A 137 -8.45 -4.21 -8.95
N MET A 138 -7.71 -3.54 -8.05
CA MET A 138 -8.25 -2.55 -7.10
C MET A 138 -7.83 -1.14 -7.49
N ASP A 139 -8.81 -0.28 -7.73
CA ASP A 139 -8.63 1.17 -7.70
C ASP A 139 -8.89 1.71 -6.29
N LEU A 140 -8.59 2.99 -6.09
CA LEU A 140 -8.73 3.65 -4.80
C LEU A 140 -10.15 3.54 -4.23
N GLN A 141 -11.15 3.72 -5.09
CA GLN A 141 -12.55 3.70 -4.66
C GLN A 141 -13.03 2.28 -4.33
N LYS A 142 -12.71 1.29 -5.18
CA LYS A 142 -13.05 -0.12 -4.91
C LYS A 142 -12.39 -0.63 -3.65
N LEU A 143 -11.14 -0.26 -3.41
CA LEU A 143 -10.43 -0.65 -2.19
C LEU A 143 -11.09 -0.04 -0.96
N ALA A 144 -11.45 1.25 -0.98
CA ALA A 144 -12.15 1.91 0.11
C ALA A 144 -13.53 1.32 0.38
N GLU A 145 -14.29 1.03 -0.67
CA GLU A 145 -15.60 0.37 -0.56
C GLU A 145 -15.47 -1.04 0.03
N THR A 146 -14.46 -1.81 -0.41
CA THR A 146 -14.21 -3.16 0.10
C THR A 146 -13.85 -3.12 1.57
N LEU A 147 -12.94 -2.23 1.98
CA LEU A 147 -12.57 -2.03 3.39
C LEU A 147 -13.75 -1.58 4.24
N SER A 148 -14.55 -0.64 3.74
CA SER A 148 -15.75 -0.15 4.45
C SER A 148 -16.81 -1.24 4.62
N ARG A 149 -16.97 -2.11 3.61
CA ARG A 149 -17.88 -3.25 3.68
C ARG A 149 -17.38 -4.29 4.68
N ALA A 150 -16.09 -4.62 4.62
CA ALA A 150 -15.47 -5.55 5.55
C ALA A 150 -15.52 -5.05 7.00
N LEU A 151 -15.33 -3.74 7.23
CA LEU A 151 -15.49 -3.12 8.55
C LEU A 151 -16.90 -3.30 9.10
N LYS A 152 -17.93 -3.08 8.26
CA LYS A 152 -19.33 -3.28 8.67
C LYS A 152 -19.60 -4.75 9.04
N GLN A 153 -19.11 -5.68 8.23
CA GLN A 153 -19.27 -7.13 8.49
C GLN A 153 -18.51 -7.56 9.73
N GLY A 154 -17.25 -7.19 9.87
CA GLY A 154 -16.42 -7.56 11.01
C GLY A 154 -16.93 -7.03 12.34
N ARG A 155 -17.59 -5.86 12.34
CA ARG A 155 -18.26 -5.33 13.54
C ARG A 155 -19.52 -6.12 13.91
N LEU A 156 -20.24 -6.66 12.94
CA LEU A 156 -21.44 -7.46 13.18
C LEU A 156 -21.08 -8.87 13.68
N GLU A 157 -19.95 -9.41 13.23
CA GLU A 157 -19.49 -10.75 13.59
C GLU A 157 -18.66 -10.78 14.87
N SER A 158 -18.12 -9.64 15.32
CA SER A 158 -17.47 -9.54 16.62
C SER A 158 -18.55 -9.66 17.71
N PRO A 159 -18.62 -10.78 18.46
CA PRO A 159 -19.59 -10.90 19.51
C PRO A 159 -19.30 -9.78 20.50
N GLN A 160 -20.26 -8.90 20.67
CA GLN A 160 -20.33 -7.98 21.80
C GLN A 160 -20.26 -8.89 23.03
N ASN A 161 -19.08 -9.01 23.61
CA ASN A 161 -18.86 -9.71 24.88
C ASN A 161 -19.56 -8.85 25.94
N ASP A 162 -20.90 -8.91 25.90
CA ASP A 162 -21.77 -8.31 26.88
C ASP A 162 -21.33 -8.87 28.22
N SER A 163 -20.77 -8.02 29.00
CA SER A 163 -20.53 -8.07 30.43
C SER A 163 -21.87 -8.28 31.19
N ARG A 164 -22.66 -9.27 30.78
CA ARG A 164 -23.87 -9.77 31.44
C ARG A 164 -23.54 -10.99 32.30
N GLY A 165 -22.57 -10.87 33.17
CA GLY A 165 -22.19 -12.01 33.99
C GLY A 165 -21.65 -11.68 35.38
N ALA A 166 -21.98 -10.50 35.90
CA ALA A 166 -21.53 -10.17 37.27
C ALA A 166 -22.59 -9.40 38.06
N LEU A 167 -23.84 -9.85 38.00
CA LEU A 167 -24.89 -9.46 38.91
C LEU A 167 -25.58 -10.77 39.35
N GLY A 168 -24.98 -11.47 40.26
CA GLY A 168 -25.57 -12.67 40.76
C GLY A 168 -25.03 -13.01 42.15
N THR A 169 -25.84 -12.69 43.11
CA THR A 169 -25.95 -13.38 44.39
C THR A 169 -24.90 -13.03 45.47
N GLN A 170 -25.18 -11.95 46.15
CA GLN A 170 -25.00 -11.89 47.60
C GLN A 170 -26.38 -12.18 48.21
N ASP A 171 -26.60 -13.41 48.63
CA ASP A 171 -27.63 -13.80 49.58
C ASP A 171 -27.00 -14.85 50.49
N GLY A 172 -27.03 -14.58 51.83
CA GLY A 172 -26.71 -15.52 52.86
C GLY A 172 -25.89 -14.93 54.00
#